data_ea32fac36eca5f7553f030e06e46c072
#
_entry.id   ea32fac36eca5f7553f030e06e46c072
#
_cell.length_a   1.000
_cell.length_b   1.000
_cell.length_c   1.000
_cell.angle_alpha   90.00
_cell.angle_beta   90.00
_cell.angle_gamma   90.00
#
_symmetry.space_group_name_H-M   'P 1'
#
loop_
_entity.id
_entity.type
_entity.pdbx_description
1 polymer ?
#
loop_
_entity_poly.entity_id
_entity_poly.type
_entity_poly.pdbx_seq_one_letter_code
_entity_poly.pdbx_strand_id
1 'polypeptide(L)'
;MVLIALVFGPLPAYSHSQHGDVGNSPKSKKDLLRIGATVYKHMCVFCHGQDGNGGGDAMAYLFPWPRDFRKGVFKYRSTPFGSLPLDKDIYRTITRGVPGTAMPAWRGALSEDETWGVVEYIKSFSKRFTKDKPKEQIALGEVPVTDSESIKRGQSIYQEMRCSRCHGSDLKGDGPIAADLYDIWDHRVFIYDLTDPNAFKFGFDKKDLFLIMTTGIDGTPMKSYNHLNDNERWDLASFVESKINKEIYKPAQYESDLNTHVIDGEIDTDPENPLWNSVAVQNIHTLPLNARRDPIDQIQFQSVINDEGIAFRLQWEDAQPDRTSSRHQDFKDAVAMQFALGKVMLHKHGHNEPFFGMGNRNKVVNIW
;
A
#
# COMPACT_ATOMS: atom_id res chain seq x y z
N MET A 1 24.28 3.96 -9.04
CA MET A 1 23.79 4.82 -10.14
C MET A 1 23.51 3.94 -11.36
N VAL A 2 22.31 3.98 -11.88
CA VAL A 2 21.89 3.20 -13.04
C VAL A 2 21.32 4.14 -14.09
N LEU A 3 21.79 4.06 -15.31
CA LEU A 3 21.21 4.73 -16.47
C LEU A 3 20.49 3.66 -17.32
N ILE A 4 19.27 3.96 -17.71
CA ILE A 4 18.50 3.16 -18.68
C ILE A 4 18.15 4.07 -19.85
N ALA A 5 18.79 3.86 -20.99
CA ALA A 5 18.43 4.52 -22.23
C ALA A 5 17.56 3.58 -23.07
N LEU A 6 16.43 4.10 -23.53
CA LEU A 6 15.54 3.40 -24.44
C LEU A 6 15.36 4.24 -25.68
N VAL A 7 15.77 3.69 -26.80
CA VAL A 7 15.50 4.26 -28.12
C VAL A 7 14.20 3.66 -28.64
N PHE A 8 13.13 4.43 -28.66
CA PHE A 8 11.88 4.07 -29.33
C PHE A 8 11.80 4.85 -30.63
N GLY A 9 11.57 4.17 -31.72
CA GLY A 9 11.22 4.85 -32.97
C GLY A 9 9.96 5.70 -32.86
N PRO A 10 9.66 6.60 -33.81
CA PRO A 10 8.58 7.57 -33.72
C PRO A 10 7.24 6.91 -33.40
N LEU A 11 6.64 7.32 -32.30
CA LEU A 11 5.32 6.86 -31.89
C LEU A 11 4.26 7.49 -32.80
N PRO A 12 3.30 6.75 -33.36
CA PRO A 12 2.23 7.31 -34.17
C PRO A 12 1.37 8.26 -33.33
N ALA A 13 1.16 9.47 -33.80
CA ALA A 13 0.30 10.46 -33.16
C ALA A 13 -1.13 9.90 -33.01
N TYR A 14 -1.60 9.79 -31.78
CA TYR A 14 -2.93 9.26 -31.47
C TYR A 14 -3.91 10.41 -31.29
N SER A 15 -4.90 10.51 -32.16
CA SER A 15 -5.95 11.53 -32.08
C SER A 15 -6.93 11.21 -30.94
N HIS A 16 -7.26 12.21 -30.13
CA HIS A 16 -8.30 12.14 -29.10
C HIS A 16 -9.68 11.93 -29.74
N SER A 17 -10.26 10.74 -29.59
CA SER A 17 -11.70 10.56 -29.82
C SER A 17 -12.46 10.79 -28.50
N GLN A 18 -13.46 11.69 -28.56
CA GLN A 18 -14.33 12.04 -27.45
C GLN A 18 -15.07 10.80 -26.93
N HIS A 19 -15.08 10.65 -25.61
CA HIS A 19 -15.88 9.64 -24.94
C HIS A 19 -17.35 10.03 -24.93
N GLY A 20 -18.19 9.18 -25.52
CA GLY A 20 -19.62 9.22 -25.27
C GLY A 20 -19.92 8.86 -23.81
N ASP A 21 -20.75 9.68 -23.19
CA ASP A 21 -21.35 9.49 -21.88
C ASP A 21 -22.07 8.12 -21.84
N VAL A 22 -21.48 7.14 -21.21
CA VAL A 22 -22.16 5.87 -20.89
C VAL A 22 -22.93 6.10 -19.61
N GLY A 23 -24.25 6.22 -19.74
CA GLY A 23 -25.19 6.56 -18.68
C GLY A 23 -24.92 5.85 -17.35
N ASN A 24 -24.91 6.67 -16.32
CA ASN A 24 -24.58 6.36 -14.93
C ASN A 24 -25.76 5.63 -14.24
N SER A 25 -26.13 4.43 -14.73
CA SER A 25 -27.04 3.55 -14.00
C SER A 25 -26.23 2.71 -13.01
N PRO A 26 -26.68 2.58 -11.76
CA PRO A 26 -25.95 1.77 -10.76
C PRO A 26 -25.80 0.34 -11.29
N LYS A 27 -24.56 -0.16 -11.26
CA LYS A 27 -24.21 -1.52 -11.74
C LYS A 27 -24.88 -2.57 -10.88
N SER A 28 -25.40 -3.62 -11.51
CA SER A 28 -25.92 -4.76 -10.76
C SER A 28 -24.78 -5.49 -10.02
N LYS A 29 -25.11 -6.19 -8.94
CA LYS A 29 -24.13 -7.02 -8.22
C LYS A 29 -23.43 -8.03 -9.14
N LYS A 30 -24.13 -8.55 -10.13
CA LYS A 30 -23.59 -9.49 -11.12
C LYS A 30 -22.55 -8.80 -12.01
N ASP A 31 -22.82 -7.56 -12.42
CA ASP A 31 -21.88 -6.78 -13.23
C ASP A 31 -20.64 -6.42 -12.42
N LEU A 32 -20.81 -5.98 -11.15
CA LEU A 32 -19.70 -5.70 -10.26
C LEU A 32 -18.82 -6.94 -10.04
N LEU A 33 -19.41 -8.11 -9.80
CA LEU A 33 -18.64 -9.34 -9.68
C LEU A 33 -17.82 -9.66 -10.94
N ARG A 34 -18.39 -9.45 -12.13
CA ARG A 34 -17.70 -9.70 -13.39
C ARG A 34 -16.55 -8.70 -13.59
N ILE A 35 -16.78 -7.43 -13.31
CA ILE A 35 -15.74 -6.38 -13.36
C ILE A 35 -14.64 -6.73 -12.37
N GLY A 36 -15.00 -7.00 -11.12
CA GLY A 36 -14.06 -7.32 -10.05
C GLY A 36 -13.22 -8.56 -10.33
N ALA A 37 -13.81 -9.62 -10.91
CA ALA A 37 -13.07 -10.81 -11.32
C ALA A 37 -11.99 -10.47 -12.37
N THR A 38 -12.32 -9.61 -13.33
CA THR A 38 -11.37 -9.18 -14.36
C THR A 38 -10.23 -8.38 -13.72
N VAL A 39 -10.55 -7.35 -12.92
CA VAL A 39 -9.54 -6.53 -12.25
C VAL A 39 -8.66 -7.37 -11.33
N TYR A 40 -9.26 -8.23 -10.52
CA TYR A 40 -8.53 -9.08 -9.58
C TYR A 40 -7.52 -9.98 -10.30
N LYS A 41 -7.93 -10.61 -11.40
CA LYS A 41 -7.07 -11.48 -12.20
C LYS A 41 -5.84 -10.75 -12.76
N HIS A 42 -5.97 -9.46 -13.07
CA HIS A 42 -4.89 -8.71 -13.69
C HIS A 42 -4.04 -7.92 -12.69
N MET A 43 -4.61 -7.47 -11.58
CA MET A 43 -3.98 -6.53 -10.67
C MET A 43 -3.68 -7.10 -9.27
N CYS A 44 -4.41 -8.12 -8.84
CA CYS A 44 -4.37 -8.57 -7.45
C CYS A 44 -3.81 -9.98 -7.26
N VAL A 45 -4.00 -10.85 -8.28
CA VAL A 45 -3.67 -12.29 -8.20
C VAL A 45 -2.20 -12.56 -7.90
N PHE A 46 -1.31 -11.70 -8.42
CA PHE A 46 0.13 -11.88 -8.25
C PHE A 46 0.57 -11.88 -6.78
N CYS A 47 -0.10 -11.09 -5.95
CA CYS A 47 0.12 -11.07 -4.51
C CYS A 47 -0.87 -11.96 -3.76
N HIS A 48 -2.17 -11.85 -4.08
CA HIS A 48 -3.23 -12.48 -3.30
C HIS A 48 -3.61 -13.90 -3.71
N GLY A 49 -3.01 -14.42 -4.80
CA GLY A 49 -3.30 -15.76 -5.33
C GLY A 49 -4.64 -15.85 -6.06
N GLN A 50 -4.75 -16.84 -6.94
CA GLN A 50 -5.92 -17.03 -7.79
C GLN A 50 -7.20 -17.32 -6.96
N ASP A 51 -7.03 -18.03 -5.85
CA ASP A 51 -8.12 -18.42 -4.94
C ASP A 51 -8.26 -17.47 -3.74
N GLY A 52 -7.62 -16.32 -3.78
CA GLY A 52 -7.65 -15.35 -2.68
C GLY A 52 -7.00 -15.84 -1.39
N ASN A 53 -6.07 -16.80 -1.49
CA ASN A 53 -5.42 -17.46 -0.35
C ASN A 53 -4.19 -16.70 0.19
N GLY A 54 -3.81 -15.56 -0.43
CA GLY A 54 -2.61 -14.82 -0.08
C GLY A 54 -1.31 -15.41 -0.65
N GLY A 55 -1.39 -16.54 -1.36
CA GLY A 55 -0.25 -17.29 -1.92
C GLY A 55 -0.01 -17.02 -3.39
N GLY A 56 -0.01 -15.76 -3.82
CA GLY A 56 0.41 -15.41 -5.17
C GLY A 56 1.93 -15.52 -5.36
N ASP A 57 2.39 -15.46 -6.61
CA ASP A 57 3.81 -15.65 -6.96
C ASP A 57 4.76 -14.68 -6.25
N ALA A 58 4.28 -13.48 -5.92
CA ALA A 58 5.06 -12.49 -5.18
C ALA A 58 5.14 -12.78 -3.66
N MET A 59 4.32 -13.66 -3.11
CA MET A 59 4.17 -13.83 -1.66
C MET A 59 5.50 -14.13 -0.95
N ALA A 60 6.37 -14.92 -1.57
CA ALA A 60 7.68 -15.29 -1.01
C ALA A 60 8.62 -14.08 -0.80
N TYR A 61 8.38 -12.98 -1.50
CA TYR A 61 9.18 -11.76 -1.47
C TYR A 61 8.53 -10.63 -0.67
N LEU A 62 7.33 -10.84 -0.13
CA LEU A 62 6.54 -9.80 0.53
C LEU A 62 6.46 -10.04 2.02
N PHE A 63 6.63 -8.95 2.77
CA PHE A 63 6.40 -8.96 4.19
C PHE A 63 5.81 -7.61 4.66
N PRO A 64 4.68 -7.58 5.39
CA PRO A 64 3.83 -8.73 5.77
C PRO A 64 3.19 -9.42 4.58
N TRP A 65 2.87 -10.70 4.74
CA TRP A 65 2.25 -11.50 3.68
C TRP A 65 0.89 -10.95 3.25
N PRO A 66 0.54 -11.12 1.96
CA PRO A 66 -0.77 -10.75 1.44
C PRO A 66 -1.90 -11.45 2.19
N ARG A 67 -3.03 -10.77 2.32
CA ARG A 67 -4.19 -11.30 3.06
C ARG A 67 -4.80 -12.54 2.39
N ASP A 68 -5.01 -13.59 3.16
CA ASP A 68 -5.91 -14.70 2.80
C ASP A 68 -7.36 -14.27 3.04
N PHE A 69 -8.14 -14.10 1.98
CA PHE A 69 -9.53 -13.68 2.02
C PHE A 69 -10.51 -14.79 2.37
N ARG A 70 -10.13 -16.06 2.22
CA ARG A 70 -11.00 -17.23 2.38
C ARG A 70 -11.55 -17.39 3.79
N LYS A 71 -10.76 -16.99 4.79
CA LYS A 71 -11.20 -17.01 6.20
C LYS A 71 -12.21 -15.91 6.53
N GLY A 72 -12.36 -14.89 5.69
CA GLY A 72 -13.21 -13.74 5.95
C GLY A 72 -12.78 -12.96 7.20
N VAL A 73 -11.47 -12.94 7.48
CA VAL A 73 -10.85 -12.21 8.58
C VAL A 73 -10.07 -11.03 8.02
N PHE A 74 -10.51 -9.83 8.35
CA PHE A 74 -9.94 -8.59 7.85
C PHE A 74 -9.37 -7.76 9.00
N LYS A 75 -8.12 -7.30 8.84
CA LYS A 75 -7.41 -6.54 9.89
C LYS A 75 -8.02 -5.16 10.12
N TYR A 76 -8.37 -4.46 9.04
CA TYR A 76 -8.77 -3.04 9.08
C TYR A 76 -10.26 -2.93 8.75
N ARG A 77 -11.06 -2.63 9.78
CA ARG A 77 -12.50 -2.52 9.68
C ARG A 77 -13.06 -1.55 10.71
N SER A 78 -14.27 -1.12 10.49
CA SER A 78 -15.01 -0.24 11.40
C SER A 78 -16.08 -0.97 12.22
N THR A 79 -16.14 -2.29 12.11
CA THR A 79 -17.10 -3.17 12.80
C THR A 79 -16.46 -3.81 14.05
N PRO A 80 -17.24 -4.28 15.04
CA PRO A 80 -16.71 -4.94 16.24
C PRO A 80 -15.79 -6.13 15.96
N PHE A 81 -14.95 -6.47 16.92
CA PHE A 81 -14.02 -7.62 16.86
C PHE A 81 -14.73 -8.89 16.42
N GLY A 82 -14.10 -9.62 15.51
CA GLY A 82 -14.64 -10.88 14.96
C GLY A 82 -15.76 -10.70 13.93
N SER A 83 -16.28 -9.49 13.71
CA SER A 83 -17.29 -9.22 12.70
C SER A 83 -16.68 -9.11 11.30
N LEU A 84 -17.48 -9.34 10.27
CA LEU A 84 -17.12 -9.00 8.90
C LEU A 84 -16.90 -7.48 8.75
N PRO A 85 -16.02 -7.03 7.87
CA PRO A 85 -15.89 -5.62 7.51
C PRO A 85 -17.14 -5.15 6.77
N LEU A 86 -17.39 -3.86 6.81
CA LEU A 86 -18.31 -3.23 5.85
C LEU A 86 -17.64 -3.13 4.48
N ASP A 87 -18.44 -3.07 3.43
CA ASP A 87 -17.94 -2.93 2.05
C ASP A 87 -17.05 -1.70 1.90
N LYS A 88 -17.39 -0.60 2.59
CA LYS A 88 -16.58 0.62 2.63
C LYS A 88 -15.23 0.45 3.32
N ASP A 89 -15.06 -0.51 4.24
CA ASP A 89 -13.77 -0.79 4.87
C ASP A 89 -12.82 -1.46 3.88
N ILE A 90 -13.34 -2.41 3.08
CA ILE A 90 -12.59 -3.06 2.01
C ILE A 90 -12.26 -2.04 0.91
N TYR A 91 -13.25 -1.25 0.49
CA TYR A 91 -13.08 -0.17 -0.48
C TYR A 91 -11.97 0.80 -0.04
N ARG A 92 -12.00 1.25 1.22
CA ARG A 92 -10.97 2.13 1.79
C ARG A 92 -9.58 1.50 1.73
N THR A 93 -9.47 0.21 2.07
CA THR A 93 -8.19 -0.50 2.04
C THR A 93 -7.65 -0.62 0.62
N ILE A 94 -8.50 -0.87 -0.37
CA ILE A 94 -8.09 -0.90 -1.79
C ILE A 94 -7.65 0.49 -2.24
N THR A 95 -8.45 1.51 -2.00
CA THR A 95 -8.17 2.87 -2.50
C THR A 95 -6.98 3.54 -1.84
N ARG A 96 -6.73 3.28 -0.55
CA ARG A 96 -5.64 3.87 0.22
C ARG A 96 -4.38 3.01 0.24
N GLY A 97 -4.48 1.73 -0.10
CA GLY A 97 -3.44 0.77 0.17
C GLY A 97 -3.24 0.54 1.67
N VAL A 98 -2.13 -0.09 2.02
CA VAL A 98 -1.70 -0.32 3.40
C VAL A 98 -0.28 0.23 3.55
N PRO A 99 -0.12 1.42 4.13
CA PRO A 99 1.18 2.09 4.22
C PRO A 99 2.29 1.20 4.80
N GLY A 100 3.50 1.29 4.25
CA GLY A 100 4.65 0.48 4.67
C GLY A 100 4.46 -1.02 4.44
N THR A 101 3.68 -1.39 3.45
CA THR A 101 3.54 -2.76 2.93
C THR A 101 3.49 -2.73 1.39
N ALA A 102 3.58 -3.91 0.78
CA ALA A 102 3.46 -4.05 -0.67
C ALA A 102 2.04 -3.83 -1.23
N MET A 103 1.02 -3.61 -0.38
CA MET A 103 -0.34 -3.31 -0.85
C MET A 103 -0.45 -1.84 -1.27
N PRO A 104 -0.36 -1.51 -2.56
CA PRO A 104 -0.37 -0.13 -3.02
C PRO A 104 -1.77 0.49 -2.90
N ALA A 105 -1.83 1.81 -2.98
CA ALA A 105 -3.09 2.52 -3.17
C ALA A 105 -3.53 2.41 -4.63
N TRP A 106 -4.75 1.98 -4.83
CA TRP A 106 -5.35 1.85 -6.17
C TRP A 106 -6.20 3.07 -6.55
N ARG A 107 -6.23 4.11 -5.72
CA ARG A 107 -6.88 5.38 -6.07
C ARG A 107 -6.22 5.96 -7.32
N GLY A 108 -7.02 6.37 -8.30
CA GLY A 108 -6.54 6.89 -9.58
C GLY A 108 -6.19 5.79 -10.61
N ALA A 109 -5.77 4.61 -10.17
CA ALA A 109 -5.50 3.47 -11.06
C ALA A 109 -6.77 2.66 -11.38
N LEU A 110 -7.71 2.57 -10.44
CA LEU A 110 -9.01 1.93 -10.61
C LEU A 110 -10.12 2.98 -10.60
N SER A 111 -11.10 2.81 -11.48
CA SER A 111 -12.35 3.57 -11.43
C SER A 111 -13.17 3.15 -10.20
N GLU A 112 -14.21 3.93 -9.88
CA GLU A 112 -15.11 3.61 -8.77
C GLU A 112 -15.82 2.27 -8.98
N ASP A 113 -16.34 1.99 -10.16
CA ASP A 113 -16.98 0.72 -10.53
C ASP A 113 -16.02 -0.48 -10.39
N GLU A 114 -14.77 -0.31 -10.80
CA GLU A 114 -13.74 -1.35 -10.65
C GLU A 114 -13.42 -1.61 -9.20
N THR A 115 -13.28 -0.56 -8.42
CA THR A 115 -13.01 -0.70 -6.99
C THR A 115 -14.15 -1.42 -6.28
N TRP A 116 -15.42 -1.02 -6.53
CA TRP A 116 -16.58 -1.73 -6.01
C TRP A 116 -16.70 -3.15 -6.54
N GLY A 117 -16.33 -3.37 -7.79
CA GLY A 117 -16.25 -4.70 -8.38
C GLY A 117 -15.25 -5.60 -7.63
N VAL A 118 -14.07 -5.11 -7.34
CA VAL A 118 -13.06 -5.83 -6.56
C VAL A 118 -13.55 -6.11 -5.14
N VAL A 119 -14.25 -5.17 -4.50
CA VAL A 119 -14.88 -5.39 -3.19
C VAL A 119 -15.83 -6.60 -3.23
N GLU A 120 -16.75 -6.63 -4.19
CA GLU A 120 -17.69 -7.75 -4.34
C GLU A 120 -16.98 -9.06 -4.67
N TYR A 121 -15.93 -9.02 -5.48
CA TYR A 121 -15.16 -10.20 -5.84
C TYR A 121 -14.36 -10.76 -4.66
N ILE A 122 -13.71 -9.92 -3.87
CA ILE A 122 -12.98 -10.33 -2.65
C ILE A 122 -13.95 -11.02 -1.66
N LYS A 123 -15.15 -10.49 -1.50
CA LYS A 123 -16.18 -11.08 -0.63
C LYS A 123 -16.57 -12.49 -1.07
N SER A 124 -16.52 -12.79 -2.38
CA SER A 124 -16.87 -14.10 -2.93
C SER A 124 -15.94 -15.24 -2.51
N PHE A 125 -14.70 -14.94 -2.08
CA PHE A 125 -13.77 -15.95 -1.61
C PHE A 125 -14.15 -16.55 -0.25
N SER A 126 -14.96 -15.87 0.55
CA SER A 126 -15.34 -16.37 1.88
C SER A 126 -16.83 -16.62 2.03
N LYS A 127 -17.15 -17.85 2.42
CA LYS A 127 -18.54 -18.24 2.75
C LYS A 127 -19.14 -17.42 3.90
N ARG A 128 -18.32 -16.73 4.70
CA ARG A 128 -18.82 -15.86 5.77
C ARG A 128 -19.72 -14.75 5.22
N PHE A 129 -19.37 -14.14 4.08
CA PHE A 129 -20.18 -13.08 3.48
C PHE A 129 -21.54 -13.54 2.94
N THR A 130 -21.76 -14.85 2.82
CA THR A 130 -23.08 -15.42 2.49
C THR A 130 -23.87 -15.84 3.72
N LYS A 131 -23.19 -16.17 4.83
CA LYS A 131 -23.80 -16.69 6.06
C LYS A 131 -23.99 -15.61 7.13
N ASP A 132 -23.00 -14.72 7.25
CA ASP A 132 -22.96 -13.69 8.27
C ASP A 132 -23.30 -12.33 7.64
N LYS A 133 -23.82 -11.43 8.47
CA LYS A 133 -23.93 -10.01 8.13
C LYS A 133 -22.91 -9.21 8.94
N PRO A 134 -22.26 -8.18 8.36
CA PRO A 134 -21.45 -7.27 9.15
C PRO A 134 -22.32 -6.67 10.27
N LYS A 135 -21.74 -6.52 11.45
CA LYS A 135 -22.37 -5.74 12.52
C LYS A 135 -22.33 -4.26 12.18
N GLU A 136 -23.06 -3.46 12.92
CA GLU A 136 -23.05 -2.01 12.76
C GLU A 136 -21.65 -1.44 12.98
N GLN A 137 -21.39 -0.33 12.31
CA GLN A 137 -20.17 0.42 12.51
C GLN A 137 -20.07 0.92 13.93
N ILE A 138 -18.85 0.85 14.51
CA ILE A 138 -18.55 1.48 15.80
C ILE A 138 -18.82 2.98 15.69
N ALA A 139 -19.68 3.47 16.58
CA ALA A 139 -19.92 4.91 16.73
C ALA A 139 -18.72 5.55 17.46
N LEU A 140 -18.17 6.60 16.88
CA LEU A 140 -17.01 7.28 17.49
C LEU A 140 -17.41 8.36 18.50
N GLY A 141 -18.66 8.84 18.44
CA GLY A 141 -19.08 9.97 19.27
C GLY A 141 -18.29 11.26 18.95
N GLU A 142 -18.30 12.20 19.88
CA GLU A 142 -17.46 13.39 19.81
C GLU A 142 -16.03 13.05 20.21
N VAL A 143 -15.07 13.57 19.45
CA VAL A 143 -13.65 13.37 19.75
C VAL A 143 -13.24 14.36 20.84
N PRO A 144 -12.87 13.89 22.05
CA PRO A 144 -12.48 14.79 23.12
C PRO A 144 -11.16 15.50 22.78
N VAL A 145 -10.97 16.67 23.36
CA VAL A 145 -9.69 17.40 23.26
C VAL A 145 -8.61 16.60 24.00
N THR A 146 -7.40 16.57 23.45
CA THR A 146 -6.24 16.01 24.14
C THR A 146 -5.66 17.08 25.07
N ASP A 147 -5.56 16.74 26.35
CA ASP A 147 -4.94 17.56 27.38
C ASP A 147 -3.97 16.75 28.24
N SER A 148 -3.27 17.42 29.17
CA SER A 148 -2.28 16.77 30.03
C SER A 148 -2.87 15.68 30.93
N GLU A 149 -4.11 15.82 31.34
CA GLU A 149 -4.78 14.88 32.24
C GLU A 149 -5.25 13.64 31.48
N SER A 150 -5.80 13.79 30.27
CA SER A 150 -6.14 12.66 29.39
C SER A 150 -4.89 11.84 29.01
N ILE A 151 -3.77 12.52 28.74
CA ILE A 151 -2.49 11.84 28.47
C ILE A 151 -2.02 11.04 29.68
N LYS A 152 -2.08 11.60 30.90
CA LYS A 152 -1.68 10.88 32.13
C LYS A 152 -2.58 9.67 32.40
N ARG A 153 -3.91 9.83 32.28
CA ARG A 153 -4.85 8.70 32.43
C ARG A 153 -4.57 7.62 31.37
N GLY A 154 -4.37 8.03 30.12
CA GLY A 154 -4.02 7.11 29.04
C GLY A 154 -2.71 6.35 29.28
N GLN A 155 -1.70 7.02 29.86
CA GLN A 155 -0.45 6.37 30.28
C GLN A 155 -0.67 5.32 31.36
N SER A 156 -1.51 5.60 32.34
CA SER A 156 -1.86 4.63 33.39
C SER A 156 -2.57 3.41 32.79
N ILE A 157 -3.55 3.64 31.90
CA ILE A 157 -4.26 2.56 31.18
C ILE A 157 -3.28 1.73 30.34
N TYR A 158 -2.33 2.37 29.64
CA TYR A 158 -1.30 1.68 28.87
C TYR A 158 -0.50 0.68 29.73
N GLN A 159 -0.16 1.07 30.95
CA GLN A 159 0.55 0.23 31.92
C GLN A 159 -0.36 -0.88 32.47
N GLU A 160 -1.56 -0.56 32.92
CA GLU A 160 -2.54 -1.49 33.49
C GLU A 160 -2.92 -2.59 32.48
N MET A 161 -3.18 -2.22 31.25
CA MET A 161 -3.49 -3.14 30.16
C MET A 161 -2.26 -3.88 29.62
N ARG A 162 -1.07 -3.59 30.17
CA ARG A 162 0.21 -4.20 29.79
C ARG A 162 0.54 -4.10 28.31
N CYS A 163 0.19 -3.00 27.69
CA CYS A 163 0.47 -2.74 26.27
C CYS A 163 1.98 -2.77 25.98
N SER A 164 2.79 -2.35 26.98
CA SER A 164 4.25 -2.34 26.90
C SER A 164 4.87 -3.73 26.70
N ARG A 165 4.16 -4.82 27.01
CA ARG A 165 4.70 -6.17 26.75
C ARG A 165 4.97 -6.42 25.26
N CYS A 166 4.17 -5.84 24.39
CA CYS A 166 4.35 -5.93 22.94
C CYS A 166 4.97 -4.63 22.40
N HIS A 167 4.41 -3.48 22.81
CA HIS A 167 4.76 -2.19 22.21
C HIS A 167 5.98 -1.51 22.85
N GLY A 168 6.53 -2.05 23.95
CA GLY A 168 7.62 -1.41 24.70
C GLY A 168 7.16 -0.29 25.61
N SER A 169 7.98 0.13 26.59
CA SER A 169 7.68 1.25 27.48
C SER A 169 7.60 2.59 26.75
N ASP A 170 8.41 2.73 25.72
CA ASP A 170 8.52 3.94 24.90
C ASP A 170 7.81 3.82 23.53
N LEU A 171 6.91 2.85 23.41
CA LEU A 171 6.11 2.56 22.21
C LEU A 171 6.94 2.20 20.96
N LYS A 172 8.18 1.77 21.12
CA LYS A 172 9.13 1.44 20.04
C LYS A 172 8.92 0.05 19.39
N GLY A 173 7.93 -0.72 19.86
CA GLY A 173 7.69 -2.08 19.36
C GLY A 173 8.69 -3.11 19.87
N ASP A 174 9.46 -2.78 20.90
CA ASP A 174 10.55 -3.56 21.49
C ASP A 174 10.16 -4.24 22.81
N GLY A 175 8.88 -4.45 23.02
CA GLY A 175 8.40 -5.12 24.21
C GLY A 175 8.95 -6.56 24.36
N PRO A 176 9.06 -7.09 25.60
CA PRO A 176 9.74 -8.36 25.88
C PRO A 176 9.16 -9.57 25.13
N ILE A 177 7.92 -9.53 24.67
CA ILE A 177 7.30 -10.61 23.89
C ILE A 177 7.11 -10.27 22.41
N ALA A 178 7.58 -9.11 21.94
CA ALA A 178 7.36 -8.64 20.57
C ALA A 178 7.96 -9.60 19.52
N ALA A 179 9.04 -10.28 19.86
CA ALA A 179 9.72 -11.21 18.95
C ALA A 179 8.99 -12.53 18.71
N ASP A 180 8.09 -12.93 19.62
CA ASP A 180 7.47 -14.26 19.64
C ASP A 180 5.97 -14.23 19.34
N LEU A 181 5.54 -13.29 18.54
CA LEU A 181 4.14 -13.10 18.20
C LEU A 181 3.83 -13.66 16.80
N TYR A 182 2.74 -14.43 16.73
CA TYR A 182 2.26 -15.03 15.48
C TYR A 182 0.78 -14.70 15.27
N ASP A 183 0.38 -14.61 14.01
CA ASP A 183 -1.02 -14.46 13.62
C ASP A 183 -1.72 -15.83 13.49
N ILE A 184 -3.02 -15.83 13.17
CA ILE A 184 -3.81 -17.08 13.04
C ILE A 184 -3.45 -17.91 11.80
N TRP A 185 -2.50 -17.49 10.98
CA TRP A 185 -1.94 -18.22 9.84
C TRP A 185 -0.52 -18.73 10.11
N ASP A 186 -0.08 -18.67 11.38
CA ASP A 186 1.30 -19.00 11.81
C ASP A 186 2.36 -18.07 11.20
N HIS A 187 1.97 -16.89 10.81
CA HIS A 187 2.91 -15.88 10.33
C HIS A 187 3.39 -15.03 11.50
N ARG A 188 4.69 -14.80 11.56
CA ARG A 188 5.27 -13.88 12.54
C ARG A 188 4.67 -12.48 12.39
N VAL A 189 4.31 -11.88 13.51
CA VAL A 189 3.79 -10.50 13.56
C VAL A 189 4.90 -9.59 14.09
N PHE A 190 5.16 -8.52 13.36
CA PHE A 190 6.08 -7.48 13.82
C PHE A 190 5.30 -6.38 14.52
N ILE A 191 5.80 -5.96 15.65
CA ILE A 191 5.29 -4.83 16.39
C ILE A 191 6.05 -3.60 15.92
N TYR A 192 5.31 -2.62 15.42
CA TYR A 192 5.89 -1.41 14.84
C TYR A 192 6.15 -0.36 15.92
N ASP A 193 7.06 0.56 15.60
CA ASP A 193 7.31 1.77 16.38
C ASP A 193 6.09 2.69 16.28
N LEU A 194 5.35 2.85 17.38
CA LEU A 194 4.17 3.72 17.43
C LEU A 194 4.52 5.20 17.62
N THR A 195 5.79 5.57 17.65
CA THR A 195 6.22 6.98 17.61
C THR A 195 6.45 7.47 16.20
N ASP A 196 6.53 6.53 15.22
CA ASP A 196 6.66 6.83 13.79
C ASP A 196 5.28 6.82 13.11
N PRO A 197 4.78 7.96 12.62
CA PRO A 197 3.50 8.04 11.92
C PRO A 197 3.44 7.16 10.64
N ASN A 198 4.58 6.88 10.01
CA ASN A 198 4.66 6.06 8.81
C ASN A 198 4.49 4.55 9.11
N ALA A 199 4.61 4.15 10.37
CA ALA A 199 4.41 2.76 10.81
C ALA A 199 2.92 2.36 10.87
N PHE A 200 2.00 3.31 10.92
CA PHE A 200 0.58 3.06 11.07
C PHE A 200 -0.06 2.60 9.76
N LYS A 201 -0.68 1.43 9.79
CA LYS A 201 -1.29 0.79 8.62
C LYS A 201 -2.73 1.24 8.35
N PHE A 202 -3.42 1.76 9.37
CA PHE A 202 -4.82 2.15 9.29
C PHE A 202 -5.03 3.66 9.32
N GLY A 203 -4.14 4.36 10.00
CA GLY A 203 -4.12 5.76 10.30
C GLY A 203 -3.64 5.99 11.72
N PHE A 204 -3.17 7.19 12.00
CA PHE A 204 -2.63 7.57 13.31
C PHE A 204 -3.35 8.74 13.97
N ASP A 205 -4.45 9.20 13.36
CA ASP A 205 -5.34 10.17 13.99
C ASP A 205 -5.99 9.55 15.22
N LYS A 206 -6.33 10.37 16.20
CA LYS A 206 -6.97 9.94 17.45
C LYS A 206 -8.20 9.06 17.22
N LYS A 207 -9.00 9.34 16.17
CA LYS A 207 -10.14 8.51 15.75
C LYS A 207 -9.73 7.11 15.30
N ASP A 208 -8.68 7.04 14.50
CA ASP A 208 -8.16 5.76 14.00
C ASP A 208 -7.58 4.93 15.15
N LEU A 209 -6.86 5.57 16.07
CA LEU A 209 -6.32 4.92 17.28
C LEU A 209 -7.45 4.39 18.16
N PHE A 210 -8.47 5.19 18.44
CA PHE A 210 -9.65 4.74 19.20
C PHE A 210 -10.34 3.56 18.53
N LEU A 211 -10.50 3.63 17.20
CA LEU A 211 -11.15 2.56 16.43
C LEU A 211 -10.34 1.26 16.50
N ILE A 212 -9.03 1.31 16.30
CA ILE A 212 -8.16 0.13 16.39
C ILE A 212 -8.17 -0.47 17.79
N MET A 213 -8.15 0.35 18.85
CA MET A 213 -8.26 -0.14 20.22
C MET A 213 -9.62 -0.80 20.47
N THR A 214 -10.68 -0.22 19.92
CA THR A 214 -12.04 -0.78 20.06
C THR A 214 -12.22 -2.08 19.27
N THR A 215 -11.75 -2.12 18.03
CA THR A 215 -11.94 -3.28 17.15
C THR A 215 -10.89 -4.35 17.34
N GLY A 216 -9.70 -4.01 17.85
CA GLY A 216 -8.51 -4.84 17.70
C GLY A 216 -8.12 -5.02 16.24
N ILE A 217 -7.12 -5.86 16.00
CA ILE A 217 -6.66 -6.22 14.65
C ILE A 217 -6.89 -7.72 14.46
N ASP A 218 -8.00 -8.09 13.85
CA ASP A 218 -8.43 -9.49 13.72
C ASP A 218 -7.36 -10.36 13.07
N GLY A 219 -7.23 -11.55 13.63
CA GLY A 219 -6.23 -12.52 13.20
C GLY A 219 -4.83 -12.26 13.74
N THR A 220 -4.63 -11.22 14.55
CA THR A 220 -3.35 -10.91 15.20
C THR A 220 -3.46 -10.95 16.71
N PRO A 221 -2.33 -10.93 17.47
CA PRO A 221 -2.35 -10.81 18.93
C PRO A 221 -2.92 -9.49 19.46
N MET A 222 -3.09 -8.45 18.63
CA MET A 222 -3.69 -7.19 19.05
C MET A 222 -5.20 -7.37 19.25
N LYS A 223 -5.59 -7.58 20.49
CA LYS A 223 -6.98 -7.82 20.90
C LYS A 223 -7.80 -6.54 20.90
N SER A 224 -9.12 -6.70 20.93
CA SER A 224 -10.06 -5.62 21.20
C SER A 224 -10.01 -5.21 22.67
N TYR A 225 -10.04 -3.93 22.92
CA TYR A 225 -10.16 -3.31 24.25
C TYR A 225 -11.56 -2.70 24.47
N ASN A 226 -12.58 -3.29 23.87
CA ASN A 226 -13.97 -2.83 24.00
C ASN A 226 -14.55 -3.03 25.41
N HIS A 227 -13.85 -3.72 26.31
CA HIS A 227 -14.18 -3.81 27.73
C HIS A 227 -13.84 -2.54 28.52
N LEU A 228 -12.95 -1.70 27.99
CA LEU A 228 -12.74 -0.36 28.48
C LEU A 228 -13.91 0.52 28.02
N ASN A 229 -14.32 1.48 28.84
CA ASN A 229 -15.32 2.46 28.43
C ASN A 229 -14.75 3.44 27.39
N ASP A 230 -15.61 4.24 26.76
CA ASP A 230 -15.21 5.14 25.68
C ASP A 230 -14.18 6.19 26.13
N ASN A 231 -14.34 6.75 27.34
CA ASN A 231 -13.40 7.72 27.86
C ASN A 231 -12.01 7.13 28.09
N GLU A 232 -11.94 5.91 28.63
CA GLU A 232 -10.67 5.20 28.83
C GLU A 232 -9.97 4.94 27.49
N ARG A 233 -10.71 4.56 26.46
CA ARG A 233 -10.14 4.35 25.12
C ARG A 233 -9.70 5.66 24.47
N TRP A 234 -10.44 6.75 24.69
CA TRP A 234 -10.04 8.09 24.22
C TRP A 234 -8.80 8.60 24.95
N ASP A 235 -8.70 8.37 26.26
CA ASP A 235 -7.50 8.73 27.04
C ASP A 235 -6.29 7.94 26.55
N LEU A 236 -6.43 6.62 26.32
CA LEU A 236 -5.37 5.77 25.77
C LEU A 236 -4.97 6.23 24.36
N ALA A 237 -5.93 6.61 23.51
CA ALA A 237 -5.65 7.16 22.17
C ALA A 237 -4.92 8.51 22.27
N SER A 238 -5.28 9.37 23.24
CA SER A 238 -4.59 10.64 23.50
C SER A 238 -3.14 10.43 23.92
N PHE A 239 -2.89 9.42 24.77
CA PHE A 239 -1.53 9.08 25.19
C PHE A 239 -0.70 8.59 24.00
N VAL A 240 -1.19 7.65 23.20
CA VAL A 240 -0.45 7.16 22.03
C VAL A 240 -0.23 8.30 21.03
N GLU A 241 -1.26 9.08 20.71
CA GLU A 241 -1.15 10.22 19.80
C GLU A 241 -0.07 11.23 20.26
N SER A 242 0.03 11.49 21.57
CA SER A 242 1.02 12.41 22.12
C SER A 242 2.47 11.97 21.95
N LYS A 243 2.70 10.68 21.62
CA LYS A 243 4.04 10.12 21.40
C LYS A 243 4.44 10.08 19.94
N ILE A 244 3.50 10.31 19.02
CA ILE A 244 3.75 10.28 17.59
C ILE A 244 4.50 11.54 17.15
N ASN A 245 5.66 11.36 16.53
CA ASN A 245 6.41 12.45 15.90
C ASN A 245 5.81 12.77 14.53
N LYS A 246 4.80 13.65 14.50
CA LYS A 246 4.09 14.01 13.27
C LYS A 246 4.95 14.75 12.23
N GLU A 247 6.10 15.30 12.65
CA GLU A 247 7.01 16.05 11.77
C GLU A 247 7.71 15.17 10.72
N ILE A 248 7.91 13.89 11.05
CA ILE A 248 8.54 12.94 10.14
C ILE A 248 7.54 12.24 9.22
N TYR A 249 6.25 12.62 9.27
CA TYR A 249 5.24 12.00 8.42
C TYR A 249 5.49 12.27 6.94
N LYS A 250 5.63 11.20 6.19
CA LYS A 250 5.76 11.22 4.73
C LYS A 250 4.48 10.63 4.13
N PRO A 251 3.51 11.45 3.72
CA PRO A 251 2.32 10.91 3.04
C PRO A 251 2.76 10.20 1.77
N ALA A 252 2.19 9.02 1.53
CA ALA A 252 2.44 8.32 0.29
C ALA A 252 1.99 9.19 -0.90
N GLN A 253 2.93 9.59 -1.72
CA GLN A 253 2.65 10.29 -2.97
C GLN A 253 2.42 9.23 -4.05
N TYR A 254 1.18 9.07 -4.47
CA TYR A 254 0.79 8.08 -5.50
C TYR A 254 0.69 8.67 -6.90
N GLU A 255 0.74 9.99 -7.00
CA GLU A 255 0.66 10.72 -8.26
C GLU A 255 1.76 11.78 -8.24
N SER A 256 2.72 11.62 -9.11
CA SER A 256 3.62 12.69 -9.47
C SER A 256 3.66 12.76 -10.98
N ASP A 257 3.28 13.91 -11.51
CA ASP A 257 3.59 14.24 -12.90
C ASP A 257 5.11 14.38 -12.97
N LEU A 258 5.76 13.45 -13.66
CA LEU A 258 7.19 13.53 -13.91
C LEU A 258 7.43 14.24 -15.24
N ASN A 259 8.16 15.34 -15.19
CA ASN A 259 8.48 16.13 -16.37
C ASN A 259 9.69 15.55 -17.10
N THR A 260 9.57 15.43 -18.42
CA THR A 260 10.67 15.02 -19.29
C THR A 260 11.21 16.24 -20.04
N HIS A 261 12.52 16.41 -20.04
CA HIS A 261 13.18 17.50 -20.73
C HIS A 261 13.40 17.16 -22.20
N VAL A 262 12.93 18.03 -23.10
CA VAL A 262 13.12 17.86 -24.55
C VAL A 262 14.50 18.36 -24.93
N ILE A 263 15.24 17.56 -25.69
CA ILE A 263 16.58 17.91 -26.19
C ILE A 263 16.63 17.79 -27.72
N ASP A 264 17.45 18.65 -28.34
CA ASP A 264 17.68 18.62 -29.78
C ASP A 264 18.90 17.77 -30.18
N GLY A 265 19.63 17.22 -29.21
CA GLY A 265 20.86 16.45 -29.40
C GLY A 265 20.69 14.95 -29.27
N GLU A 266 21.77 14.24 -29.52
CA GLU A 266 21.84 12.79 -29.31
C GLU A 266 21.67 12.44 -27.80
N ILE A 267 20.94 11.37 -27.52
CA ILE A 267 20.78 10.83 -26.16
C ILE A 267 22.01 9.97 -25.85
N ASP A 268 22.90 10.48 -25.00
CA ASP A 268 24.00 9.71 -24.49
C ASP A 268 23.54 8.81 -23.31
N THR A 269 24.00 7.58 -23.33
CA THR A 269 23.71 6.58 -22.30
C THR A 269 24.69 6.59 -21.12
N ASP A 270 25.69 7.48 -21.14
CA ASP A 270 26.59 7.66 -20.00
C ASP A 270 25.87 8.40 -18.87
N PRO A 271 25.72 7.79 -17.67
CA PRO A 271 25.09 8.44 -16.54
C PRO A 271 25.85 9.65 -16.00
N GLU A 272 27.14 9.78 -16.33
CA GLU A 272 27.98 10.92 -15.95
C GLU A 272 28.02 12.02 -17.02
N ASN A 273 27.30 11.85 -18.13
CA ASN A 273 27.26 12.86 -19.19
C ASN A 273 26.79 14.21 -18.65
N PRO A 274 27.50 15.32 -18.99
CA PRO A 274 27.13 16.67 -18.57
C PRO A 274 25.70 17.10 -18.91
N LEU A 275 25.06 16.47 -19.89
CA LEU A 275 23.64 16.67 -20.23
C LEU A 275 22.75 16.62 -18.99
N TRP A 276 22.97 15.65 -18.10
CA TRP A 276 22.18 15.44 -16.89
C TRP A 276 22.26 16.59 -15.90
N ASN A 277 23.32 17.40 -15.94
CA ASN A 277 23.45 18.57 -15.07
C ASN A 277 22.45 19.69 -15.43
N SER A 278 21.95 19.70 -16.67
CA SER A 278 20.97 20.67 -17.15
C SER A 278 19.53 20.23 -16.93
N VAL A 279 19.29 18.97 -16.58
CA VAL A 279 17.96 18.40 -16.39
C VAL A 279 17.56 18.49 -14.91
N ALA A 280 16.38 19.04 -14.64
CA ALA A 280 15.87 19.18 -13.29
C ALA A 280 15.71 17.81 -12.63
N VAL A 281 16.23 17.65 -11.40
CA VAL A 281 16.06 16.45 -10.58
C VAL A 281 14.65 16.46 -9.97
N GLN A 282 13.94 15.37 -10.13
CA GLN A 282 12.62 15.12 -9.53
C GLN A 282 12.75 13.98 -8.54
N ASN A 283 12.18 14.11 -7.37
CA ASN A 283 12.28 13.09 -6.32
C ASN A 283 11.02 12.21 -6.32
N ILE A 284 11.22 10.91 -6.45
CA ILE A 284 10.17 9.90 -6.32
C ILE A 284 10.30 9.28 -4.93
N HIS A 285 9.26 9.42 -4.10
CA HIS A 285 9.24 8.77 -2.80
C HIS A 285 8.97 7.28 -2.96
N THR A 286 9.76 6.48 -2.27
CA THR A 286 9.63 5.02 -2.27
C THR A 286 8.94 4.54 -1.01
N LEU A 287 8.24 3.42 -1.12
CA LEU A 287 7.65 2.73 0.01
C LEU A 287 8.35 1.38 0.19
N PRO A 288 8.88 1.08 1.38
CA PRO A 288 9.53 -0.21 1.61
C PRO A 288 8.48 -1.33 1.53
N LEU A 289 8.76 -2.36 0.75
CA LEU A 289 7.94 -3.58 0.68
C LEU A 289 8.11 -4.45 1.92
N ASN A 290 9.22 -4.30 2.61
CA ASN A 290 9.55 -5.00 3.84
C ASN A 290 9.96 -4.00 4.92
N ALA A 291 9.74 -4.36 6.19
CA ALA A 291 10.26 -3.58 7.30
C ALA A 291 11.79 -3.61 7.25
N ARG A 292 12.42 -2.50 6.92
CA ARG A 292 13.87 -2.28 6.92
C ARG A 292 14.22 -1.18 7.91
N ARG A 293 15.41 -1.28 8.51
CA ARG A 293 15.93 -0.21 9.38
C ARG A 293 16.33 1.02 8.58
N ASP A 294 16.90 0.79 7.38
CA ASP A 294 17.42 1.83 6.50
C ASP A 294 16.76 1.69 5.12
N PRO A 295 15.49 2.13 4.97
CA PRO A 295 14.82 2.10 3.68
C PRO A 295 15.40 3.18 2.75
N ILE A 296 15.45 2.88 1.46
CA ILE A 296 15.66 3.92 0.45
C ILE A 296 14.38 4.74 0.39
N ASP A 297 14.40 5.95 0.89
CA ASP A 297 13.22 6.79 1.04
C ASP A 297 12.80 7.47 -0.26
N GLN A 298 13.76 7.71 -1.15
CA GLN A 298 13.52 8.39 -2.41
C GLN A 298 14.50 7.98 -3.49
N ILE A 299 14.05 8.07 -4.73
CA ILE A 299 14.85 7.94 -5.93
C ILE A 299 14.83 9.28 -6.64
N GLN A 300 15.99 9.79 -7.00
CA GLN A 300 16.14 10.93 -7.89
C GLN A 300 15.89 10.47 -9.32
N PHE A 301 15.03 11.16 -10.02
CA PHE A 301 14.59 10.87 -11.37
C PHE A 301 14.89 12.05 -12.28
N GLN A 302 15.49 11.78 -13.41
CA GLN A 302 15.66 12.72 -14.51
C GLN A 302 15.30 12.00 -15.81
N SER A 303 14.71 12.73 -16.76
CA SER A 303 14.41 12.15 -18.07
C SER A 303 14.62 13.17 -19.18
N VAL A 304 15.09 12.69 -20.32
CA VAL A 304 15.24 13.45 -21.57
C VAL A 304 14.55 12.70 -22.69
N ILE A 305 14.04 13.45 -23.65
CA ILE A 305 13.40 12.94 -24.86
C ILE A 305 13.84 13.73 -26.08
N ASN A 306 14.01 13.05 -27.21
CA ASN A 306 14.16 13.61 -28.54
C ASN A 306 13.33 12.80 -29.56
N ASP A 307 13.52 13.04 -30.85
CA ASP A 307 12.81 12.33 -31.93
C ASP A 307 13.22 10.84 -32.01
N GLU A 308 14.35 10.46 -31.47
CA GLU A 308 14.87 9.09 -31.53
C GLU A 308 14.46 8.24 -30.33
N GLY A 309 14.24 8.87 -29.16
CA GLY A 309 13.94 8.09 -27.96
C GLY A 309 13.79 8.89 -26.68
N ILE A 310 13.69 8.16 -25.60
CA ILE A 310 13.64 8.68 -24.23
C ILE A 310 14.70 7.99 -23.38
N ALA A 311 15.40 8.75 -22.55
CA ALA A 311 16.32 8.22 -21.57
C ALA A 311 15.95 8.66 -20.15
N PHE A 312 16.24 7.80 -19.19
CA PHE A 312 15.99 8.02 -17.78
C PHE A 312 17.27 7.85 -16.99
N ARG A 313 17.51 8.77 -16.06
CA ARG A 313 18.57 8.65 -15.05
C ARG A 313 17.92 8.51 -13.68
N LEU A 314 18.27 7.43 -12.98
CA LEU A 314 17.81 7.12 -11.64
C LEU A 314 19.00 7.08 -10.70
N GLN A 315 18.88 7.77 -9.59
CA GLN A 315 19.93 7.82 -8.57
C GLN A 315 19.29 7.71 -7.19
N TRP A 316 19.90 6.92 -6.31
CA TRP A 316 19.49 6.79 -4.91
C TRP A 316 20.70 6.67 -4.01
N GLU A 317 20.51 7.01 -2.76
CA GLU A 317 21.51 6.81 -1.72
C GLU A 317 21.45 5.36 -1.24
N ASP A 318 22.59 4.72 -1.18
CA ASP A 318 22.75 3.38 -0.66
C ASP A 318 24.02 3.30 0.18
N ALA A 319 23.86 3.01 1.47
CA ALA A 319 24.98 2.92 2.41
C ALA A 319 25.87 1.69 2.16
N GLN A 320 25.31 0.64 1.50
CA GLN A 320 26.03 -0.61 1.23
C GLN A 320 25.63 -1.13 -0.16
N PRO A 321 26.25 -0.64 -1.23
CA PRO A 321 25.91 -1.06 -2.57
C PRO A 321 26.17 -2.55 -2.82
N ASP A 322 25.08 -3.29 -3.06
CA ASP A 322 25.10 -4.72 -3.34
C ASP A 322 25.32 -4.99 -4.83
N ARG A 323 26.59 -5.24 -5.20
CA ARG A 323 27.02 -5.42 -6.61
C ARG A 323 27.08 -6.87 -7.06
N THR A 324 26.94 -7.82 -6.15
CA THR A 324 27.13 -9.24 -6.44
C THR A 324 25.93 -10.07 -5.93
N SER A 325 25.59 -11.11 -6.66
CA SER A 325 24.63 -12.13 -6.23
C SER A 325 25.37 -13.46 -6.10
N SER A 326 26.02 -13.68 -4.94
CA SER A 326 26.79 -14.91 -4.68
C SER A 326 25.94 -16.02 -4.07
N ARG A 327 24.82 -15.68 -3.46
CA ARG A 327 23.88 -16.62 -2.81
C ARG A 327 22.45 -16.34 -3.27
N HIS A 328 21.56 -17.31 -3.09
CA HIS A 328 20.13 -17.14 -3.43
C HIS A 328 19.42 -15.99 -2.72
N GLN A 329 19.96 -15.53 -1.58
CA GLN A 329 19.46 -14.42 -0.81
C GLN A 329 20.20 -13.09 -1.06
N ASP A 330 21.24 -13.09 -1.87
CA ASP A 330 21.98 -11.89 -2.23
C ASP A 330 21.31 -11.28 -3.47
N PHE A 331 20.71 -10.12 -3.32
CA PHE A 331 20.09 -9.38 -4.41
C PHE A 331 20.97 -8.17 -4.75
N LYS A 332 21.28 -8.03 -6.03
CA LYS A 332 21.91 -6.78 -6.51
C LYS A 332 20.93 -5.64 -6.34
N ASP A 333 21.48 -4.46 -6.07
CA ASP A 333 20.71 -3.23 -6.18
C ASP A 333 20.16 -3.10 -7.60
N ALA A 334 18.87 -2.98 -7.71
CA ALA A 334 18.19 -2.89 -8.98
C ALA A 334 16.96 -1.99 -8.87
N VAL A 335 16.62 -1.37 -9.97
CA VAL A 335 15.40 -0.63 -10.16
C VAL A 335 14.69 -1.14 -11.41
N ALA A 336 13.39 -1.27 -11.34
CA ALA A 336 12.56 -1.63 -12.49
C ALA A 336 11.56 -0.52 -12.78
N MET A 337 11.36 -0.22 -14.05
CA MET A 337 10.35 0.71 -14.53
C MET A 337 9.38 -0.02 -15.45
N GLN A 338 8.09 0.26 -15.30
CA GLN A 338 7.06 -0.29 -16.16
C GLN A 338 6.39 0.84 -16.95
N PHE A 339 6.28 0.67 -18.25
CA PHE A 339 5.66 1.62 -19.17
C PHE A 339 4.45 0.99 -19.83
N ALA A 340 3.32 1.70 -19.81
CA ALA A 340 2.17 1.36 -20.62
C ALA A 340 2.27 2.08 -21.98
N LEU A 341 2.34 1.31 -23.06
CA LEU A 341 2.32 1.84 -24.42
C LEU A 341 0.88 2.13 -24.86
N GLY A 342 0.39 3.31 -24.53
CA GLY A 342 -0.94 3.78 -24.86
C GLY A 342 -1.87 3.87 -23.65
N LYS A 343 -3.11 4.29 -23.86
CA LYS A 343 -4.11 4.42 -22.80
C LYS A 343 -4.42 3.05 -22.24
N VAL A 344 -4.07 2.85 -20.98
CA VAL A 344 -4.44 1.64 -20.25
C VAL A 344 -5.93 1.71 -19.98
N MET A 345 -6.71 0.99 -20.78
CA MET A 345 -8.13 0.80 -20.54
C MET A 345 -8.33 -0.57 -19.92
N LEU A 346 -8.64 -0.60 -18.63
CA LEU A 346 -9.03 -1.82 -17.92
C LEU A 346 -10.36 -2.41 -18.46
N HIS A 347 -10.99 -1.73 -19.39
CA HIS A 347 -12.32 -2.04 -19.91
C HIS A 347 -12.39 -2.24 -21.41
N LYS A 348 -11.87 -3.29 -21.95
CA LYS A 348 -12.51 -3.97 -23.12
C LYS A 348 -11.77 -5.28 -23.43
N HIS A 349 -12.41 -6.36 -23.07
CA HIS A 349 -12.14 -7.70 -23.60
C HIS A 349 -10.68 -8.21 -23.56
N GLY A 350 -10.10 -8.34 -22.38
CA GLY A 350 -9.28 -9.49 -22.00
C GLY A 350 -7.89 -9.67 -22.59
N HIS A 351 -7.34 -8.78 -23.43
CA HIS A 351 -6.09 -9.12 -24.12
C HIS A 351 -4.97 -8.08 -24.15
N ASN A 352 -5.15 -6.86 -23.60
CA ASN A 352 -4.19 -5.76 -23.79
C ASN A 352 -3.90 -4.93 -22.54
N GLU A 353 -4.02 -5.48 -21.35
CA GLU A 353 -3.91 -4.71 -20.10
C GLU A 353 -2.52 -4.79 -19.51
N PRO A 354 -1.97 -3.71 -18.92
CA PRO A 354 -0.73 -3.78 -18.17
C PRO A 354 -0.93 -4.70 -16.98
N PHE A 355 -0.04 -5.65 -16.84
CA PHE A 355 0.00 -6.57 -15.74
C PHE A 355 1.03 -6.08 -14.73
N PHE A 356 0.63 -5.95 -13.48
CA PHE A 356 1.56 -5.76 -12.37
C PHE A 356 2.32 -7.08 -12.20
N GLY A 357 3.40 -7.25 -12.93
CA GLY A 357 4.16 -8.50 -12.88
C GLY A 357 5.40 -8.45 -13.75
N MET A 358 6.30 -9.35 -13.46
CA MET A 358 7.57 -9.49 -14.16
C MET A 358 7.34 -10.07 -15.55
N GLY A 359 7.73 -9.35 -16.57
CA GLY A 359 7.67 -9.80 -17.95
C GLY A 359 6.96 -8.82 -18.90
N ASN A 360 7.43 -8.80 -20.14
CA ASN A 360 6.84 -7.98 -21.18
C ASN A 360 5.58 -8.66 -21.74
N ARG A 361 4.50 -7.90 -21.82
CA ARG A 361 3.28 -8.29 -22.53
C ARG A 361 2.93 -7.21 -23.56
N ASN A 362 2.00 -7.51 -24.47
CA ASN A 362 1.57 -6.54 -25.47
C ASN A 362 1.20 -5.20 -24.81
N LYS A 363 1.86 -4.11 -25.25
CA LYS A 363 1.71 -2.73 -24.79
C LYS A 363 2.22 -2.41 -23.36
N VAL A 364 3.00 -3.28 -22.76
CA VAL A 364 3.71 -2.99 -21.51
C VAL A 364 5.17 -3.36 -21.68
N VAL A 365 6.06 -2.46 -21.33
CA VAL A 365 7.50 -2.69 -21.31
C VAL A 365 7.97 -2.59 -19.88
N ASN A 366 8.58 -3.65 -19.38
CA ASN A 366 9.27 -3.67 -18.10
C ASN A 366 10.77 -3.58 -18.36
N ILE A 367 11.43 -2.73 -17.57
CA ILE A 367 12.87 -2.53 -17.61
C ILE A 367 13.37 -2.84 -16.22
N TRP A 368 14.37 -3.72 -16.18
CA TRP A 368 15.00 -4.22 -14.96
C TRP A 368 16.37 -3.64 -14.77
#